data_34353066c364bee3b71c009eaca539fd
#
_entry.id   34353066c364bee3b71c009eaca539fd
#
_cell.length_a   1.000
_cell.length_b   1.000
_cell.length_c   1.000
_cell.angle_alpha   90.00
_cell.angle_beta   90.00
_cell.angle_gamma   90.00
#
_symmetry.space_group_name_H-M   'P 1'
#
loop_
_entity.id
_entity.type
_entity.pdbx_description
1 polymer ?
#
loop_
_entity_poly.entity_id
_entity_poly.type
_entity_poly.pdbx_seq_one_letter_code
_entity_poly.pdbx_strand_id
1 'polypeptide(L)'
;MVLLAVASACGGAGEGAIERPAQVTTTVVVDDTAPSTVTTTPLTTTTTEPTSAAAPRPAWLGTRVLQPGPDGLVLAQPTPPELVDRRLETPDHLRPPPTQEFRAEVAEVPDDVLARSTWRAECPVPQEELRWVLVTFWGFDGEVHTGELLLRADAVDAVVAGFSHLHERRFPIEEMRIVEPWELDAPPTGDGNNTTAFVCRPTRGSTTWSEHAQGRAVDINPVHNPYVKGDVVLPELATAYVDRTDLRPGMLTADDVAGFTGAGWGWGGHWRSLQDHMHVSADGR
;
A
#
# COMPACT_ATOMS: atom_id res chain seq x y z
N MET A 1 61.20 -15.15 8.69
CA MET A 1 61.78 -15.76 9.89
C MET A 1 61.01 -15.19 11.07
N VAL A 2 60.09 -15.86 11.75
CA VAL A 2 60.08 -17.12 12.47
C VAL A 2 58.70 -17.76 12.34
N LEU A 3 58.69 -19.01 11.94
CA LEU A 3 57.59 -19.99 12.11
C LEU A 3 57.49 -20.40 13.58
N LEU A 4 56.26 -20.63 14.07
CA LEU A 4 56.03 -21.71 15.02
C LEU A 4 54.60 -22.26 14.86
N ALA A 5 54.56 -23.54 14.57
CA ALA A 5 53.41 -24.41 14.52
C ALA A 5 53.28 -25.18 15.86
N VAL A 6 52.22 -26.03 15.93
CA VAL A 6 51.95 -27.16 16.85
C VAL A 6 50.97 -26.80 17.98
N ALA A 7 49.91 -27.54 18.31
CA ALA A 7 49.59 -28.95 18.11
C ALA A 7 48.08 -29.21 18.29
N SER A 8 47.71 -30.33 17.70
CA SER A 8 46.44 -31.06 17.77
C SER A 8 46.24 -31.69 19.17
N ALA A 9 44.98 -31.74 19.63
CA ALA A 9 44.56 -32.78 20.58
C ALA A 9 43.10 -33.19 20.28
N CYS A 10 42.94 -34.43 19.91
CA CYS A 10 41.69 -35.19 19.84
C CYS A 10 41.14 -35.49 21.24
N GLY A 11 39.85 -35.61 21.37
CA GLY A 11 39.22 -36.24 22.53
C GLY A 11 37.72 -36.09 22.61
N GLY A 12 37.00 -37.14 22.26
CA GLY A 12 35.92 -37.70 23.05
C GLY A 12 34.49 -37.46 22.61
N ALA A 13 33.91 -38.49 22.00
CA ALA A 13 32.49 -38.64 21.74
C ALA A 13 31.64 -38.62 23.01
N GLY A 14 30.48 -38.00 22.94
CA GLY A 14 29.39 -38.06 23.91
C GLY A 14 28.07 -38.00 23.20
N GLU A 15 27.49 -39.17 22.89
CA GLU A 15 26.12 -39.31 22.45
C GLU A 15 25.16 -38.89 23.57
N GLY A 16 24.48 -37.78 23.43
CA GLY A 16 23.36 -37.35 24.26
C GLY A 16 22.06 -37.66 23.58
N ALA A 17 21.39 -38.73 24.01
CA ALA A 17 20.04 -39.09 23.55
C ALA A 17 19.06 -37.99 23.93
N ILE A 18 18.30 -37.50 22.91
CA ILE A 18 17.19 -36.60 23.09
C ILE A 18 15.97 -37.43 23.48
N GLU A 19 15.55 -37.36 24.75
CA GLU A 19 14.30 -37.93 25.23
C GLU A 19 13.12 -37.16 24.62
N ARG A 20 12.22 -37.90 23.95
CA ARG A 20 10.90 -37.44 23.54
C ARG A 20 10.02 -37.33 24.78
N PRO A 21 9.20 -36.24 24.91
CA PRO A 21 8.22 -36.18 25.96
C PRO A 21 7.08 -37.20 25.70
N ALA A 22 6.72 -37.92 26.76
CA ALA A 22 5.68 -38.93 26.77
C ALA A 22 4.29 -38.34 26.45
N GLN A 23 3.56 -39.00 25.57
CA GLN A 23 2.17 -38.76 25.32
C GLN A 23 1.34 -39.21 26.53
N VAL A 24 0.65 -38.28 27.18
CA VAL A 24 -0.35 -38.58 28.22
C VAL A 24 -1.64 -38.98 27.50
N THR A 25 -1.93 -40.28 27.53
CA THR A 25 -3.21 -40.82 27.10
C THR A 25 -4.19 -40.71 28.26
N THR A 26 -5.16 -39.80 28.19
CA THR A 26 -6.27 -39.71 29.14
C THR A 26 -7.40 -40.63 28.69
N THR A 27 -7.59 -41.72 29.40
CA THR A 27 -8.75 -42.63 29.21
C THR A 27 -9.92 -42.04 29.93
N VAL A 28 -10.96 -41.60 29.19
CA VAL A 28 -12.24 -41.19 29.77
C VAL A 28 -13.12 -42.42 29.87
N VAL A 29 -13.47 -42.81 31.11
CA VAL A 29 -14.49 -43.82 31.38
C VAL A 29 -15.85 -43.12 31.32
N VAL A 30 -16.67 -43.46 30.34
CA VAL A 30 -18.07 -43.01 30.25
C VAL A 30 -18.96 -43.99 31.03
N ASP A 31 -19.59 -43.49 32.06
CA ASP A 31 -20.62 -44.20 32.80
C ASP A 31 -22.00 -44.00 32.08
N ASP A 32 -22.61 -45.10 31.72
CA ASP A 32 -23.77 -45.14 30.84
C ASP A 32 -25.04 -45.28 31.72
N THR A 33 -25.65 -44.16 32.08
CA THR A 33 -27.05 -44.16 32.57
C THR A 33 -27.67 -42.76 32.55
N ALA A 34 -28.40 -42.39 31.52
CA ALA A 34 -29.68 -41.71 31.45
C ALA A 34 -29.92 -41.04 30.08
N PRO A 35 -31.13 -41.04 29.51
CA PRO A 35 -31.39 -40.40 28.21
C PRO A 35 -31.52 -38.88 28.40
N SER A 36 -30.49 -38.15 28.02
CA SER A 36 -30.54 -36.70 27.88
C SER A 36 -31.02 -36.33 26.50
N THR A 37 -32.16 -35.71 26.41
CA THR A 37 -32.71 -35.06 25.23
C THR A 37 -31.75 -33.94 24.80
N VAL A 38 -30.99 -34.17 23.72
CA VAL A 38 -30.15 -33.16 23.14
C VAL A 38 -31.02 -32.23 22.29
N THR A 39 -31.34 -31.05 22.82
CA THR A 39 -31.91 -29.96 22.05
C THR A 39 -30.80 -29.39 21.15
N THR A 40 -30.79 -29.77 19.89
CA THR A 40 -29.93 -29.16 18.89
C THR A 40 -30.40 -27.74 18.59
N THR A 41 -29.76 -26.75 19.20
CA THR A 41 -29.90 -25.38 18.78
C THR A 41 -29.21 -25.27 17.40
N PRO A 42 -29.91 -24.79 16.35
CA PRO A 42 -29.23 -24.61 15.05
C PRO A 42 -28.11 -23.57 15.21
N LEU A 43 -26.91 -23.99 14.86
CA LEU A 43 -25.77 -23.07 14.71
C LEU A 43 -26.16 -22.11 13.60
N THR A 44 -26.43 -20.86 13.94
CA THR A 44 -26.65 -19.80 12.96
C THR A 44 -25.30 -19.61 12.25
N THR A 45 -25.18 -20.18 11.09
CA THR A 45 -24.07 -19.86 10.18
C THR A 45 -24.23 -18.39 9.83
N THR A 46 -23.40 -17.54 10.39
CA THR A 46 -23.29 -16.15 9.94
C THR A 46 -22.78 -16.23 8.50
N THR A 47 -23.72 -16.14 7.56
CA THR A 47 -23.39 -15.91 6.16
C THR A 47 -22.73 -14.54 6.13
N THR A 48 -21.44 -14.49 5.89
CA THR A 48 -20.75 -13.26 5.54
C THR A 48 -21.47 -12.73 4.32
N GLU A 49 -22.11 -11.57 4.44
CA GLU A 49 -22.70 -10.91 3.26
C GLU A 49 -21.63 -10.81 2.17
N PRO A 50 -21.99 -11.08 0.91
CA PRO A 50 -21.06 -10.89 -0.17
C PRO A 50 -20.61 -9.42 -0.13
N THR A 51 -19.30 -9.19 -0.04
CA THR A 51 -18.70 -7.85 -0.20
C THR A 51 -19.35 -7.23 -1.44
N SER A 52 -20.02 -6.09 -1.27
CA SER A 52 -20.70 -5.42 -2.37
C SER A 52 -19.71 -5.30 -3.54
N ALA A 53 -20.12 -5.78 -4.70
CA ALA A 53 -19.29 -5.69 -5.91
C ALA A 53 -18.84 -4.24 -6.14
N ALA A 54 -17.64 -4.05 -6.69
CA ALA A 54 -17.16 -2.73 -7.06
C ALA A 54 -18.16 -2.02 -7.98
N ALA A 55 -18.30 -0.71 -7.78
CA ALA A 55 -19.20 0.10 -8.62
C ALA A 55 -18.47 0.50 -9.91
N PRO A 56 -19.21 0.66 -11.03
CA PRO A 56 -18.61 1.17 -12.25
C PRO A 56 -18.08 2.59 -12.04
N ARG A 57 -16.99 2.92 -12.70
CA ARG A 57 -16.36 4.25 -12.63
C ARG A 57 -17.29 5.30 -13.24
N PRO A 58 -17.63 6.39 -12.52
CA PRO A 58 -18.41 7.48 -13.10
C PRO A 58 -17.75 8.07 -14.36
N ALA A 59 -18.52 8.34 -15.42
CA ALA A 59 -17.97 8.85 -16.67
C ALA A 59 -17.28 10.22 -16.55
N TRP A 60 -17.59 10.99 -15.51
CA TRP A 60 -16.97 12.29 -15.24
C TRP A 60 -15.68 12.21 -14.42
N LEU A 61 -15.34 11.05 -13.88
CA LEU A 61 -14.14 10.85 -13.05
C LEU A 61 -12.89 11.24 -13.83
N GLY A 62 -12.03 12.05 -13.22
CA GLY A 62 -10.80 12.55 -13.84
C GLY A 62 -11.00 13.62 -14.93
N THR A 63 -12.26 14.07 -15.19
CA THR A 63 -12.53 15.04 -16.26
C THR A 63 -13.18 16.34 -15.78
N ARG A 64 -13.74 16.36 -14.58
CA ARG A 64 -14.37 17.55 -14.00
C ARG A 64 -13.33 18.47 -13.41
N VAL A 65 -12.96 19.51 -14.12
CA VAL A 65 -11.99 20.51 -13.66
C VAL A 65 -12.60 21.35 -12.54
N LEU A 66 -11.92 21.41 -11.41
CA LEU A 66 -12.26 22.27 -10.28
C LEU A 66 -11.81 23.71 -10.56
N GLN A 67 -12.65 24.69 -10.19
CA GLN A 67 -12.33 26.10 -10.41
C GLN A 67 -11.53 26.63 -9.21
N PRO A 68 -10.42 27.35 -9.43
CA PRO A 68 -9.69 28.01 -8.36
C PRO A 68 -10.50 29.15 -7.74
N GLY A 69 -10.31 29.39 -6.46
CA GLY A 69 -10.82 30.57 -5.77
C GLY A 69 -10.12 31.86 -6.20
N PRO A 70 -10.49 33.00 -5.57
CA PRO A 70 -9.91 34.32 -5.90
C PRO A 70 -8.41 34.43 -5.65
N ASP A 71 -7.86 33.58 -4.79
CA ASP A 71 -6.44 33.45 -4.45
C ASP A 71 -5.67 32.49 -5.38
N GLY A 72 -6.35 31.92 -6.36
CA GLY A 72 -5.78 30.93 -7.30
C GLY A 72 -5.67 29.53 -6.73
N LEU A 73 -6.12 29.28 -5.50
CA LEU A 73 -6.16 27.95 -4.90
C LEU A 73 -7.50 27.25 -5.16
N VAL A 74 -7.43 25.96 -5.42
CA VAL A 74 -8.64 25.13 -5.42
C VAL A 74 -8.94 24.73 -3.99
N LEU A 75 -10.13 25.06 -3.52
CA LEU A 75 -10.60 24.74 -2.18
C LEU A 75 -11.19 23.34 -2.13
N ALA A 76 -11.09 22.70 -0.97
CA ALA A 76 -11.79 21.46 -0.68
C ALA A 76 -13.31 21.63 -0.88
N GLN A 77 -13.93 20.63 -1.49
CA GLN A 77 -15.36 20.61 -1.78
C GLN A 77 -16.01 19.36 -1.19
N PRO A 78 -17.31 19.37 -0.92
CA PRO A 78 -18.01 18.17 -0.50
C PRO A 78 -17.77 17.03 -1.49
N THR A 79 -17.43 15.86 -0.95
CA THR A 79 -17.29 14.65 -1.78
C THR A 79 -18.61 14.37 -2.50
N PRO A 80 -18.60 14.18 -3.83
CA PRO A 80 -19.81 13.78 -4.58
C PRO A 80 -20.38 12.48 -4.02
N PRO A 81 -21.73 12.33 -4.02
CA PRO A 81 -22.38 11.14 -3.45
C PRO A 81 -21.83 9.82 -3.99
N GLU A 82 -21.46 9.78 -5.28
CA GLU A 82 -20.91 8.59 -5.95
C GLU A 82 -19.51 8.22 -5.46
N LEU A 83 -18.82 9.14 -4.79
CA LEU A 83 -17.46 8.94 -4.26
C LEU A 83 -17.42 8.83 -2.72
N VAL A 84 -18.56 8.94 -2.01
CA VAL A 84 -18.59 8.83 -0.54
C VAL A 84 -18.24 7.42 -0.09
N ASP A 85 -18.73 6.39 -0.79
CA ASP A 85 -18.33 4.99 -0.62
C ASP A 85 -17.61 4.54 -1.91
N ARG A 86 -16.39 5.05 -2.07
CA ARG A 86 -15.61 4.88 -3.29
C ARG A 86 -14.98 3.47 -3.36
N ARG A 87 -15.77 2.52 -3.84
CA ARG A 87 -15.32 1.17 -4.20
C ARG A 87 -15.54 0.99 -5.70
N LEU A 88 -14.70 1.64 -6.49
CA LEU A 88 -14.81 1.62 -7.94
C LEU A 88 -14.06 0.44 -8.54
N GLU A 89 -14.49 -0.01 -9.72
CA GLU A 89 -13.77 -1.00 -10.52
C GLU A 89 -12.31 -0.58 -10.71
N THR A 90 -11.41 -1.54 -10.51
CA THR A 90 -9.98 -1.34 -10.65
C THR A 90 -9.56 -1.53 -12.10
N PRO A 91 -8.97 -0.53 -12.77
CA PRO A 91 -8.56 -0.67 -14.16
C PRO A 91 -7.27 -1.50 -14.29
N ASP A 92 -7.24 -2.37 -15.29
CA ASP A 92 -6.02 -3.07 -15.69
C ASP A 92 -5.17 -2.19 -16.62
N HIS A 93 -4.17 -1.51 -16.09
CA HIS A 93 -3.17 -0.79 -16.89
C HIS A 93 -2.08 -1.73 -17.43
N LEU A 94 -1.86 -2.83 -16.75
CA LEU A 94 -0.98 -3.93 -17.14
C LEU A 94 -1.75 -5.24 -17.13
N ARG A 95 -1.15 -6.27 -17.75
CA ARG A 95 -1.77 -7.59 -17.78
C ARG A 95 -1.96 -8.12 -16.35
N PRO A 96 -3.18 -8.57 -15.97
CA PRO A 96 -3.41 -9.20 -14.68
C PRO A 96 -2.49 -10.39 -14.44
N PRO A 97 -2.13 -10.68 -13.17
CA PRO A 97 -1.27 -11.80 -12.84
C PRO A 97 -2.01 -13.13 -13.06
N PRO A 98 -1.28 -14.24 -13.30
CA PRO A 98 -1.89 -15.54 -13.53
C PRO A 98 -2.46 -16.20 -12.26
N THR A 99 -2.11 -15.68 -11.07
CA THR A 99 -2.53 -16.20 -9.77
C THR A 99 -2.82 -15.04 -8.82
N GLN A 100 -3.52 -15.33 -7.72
CA GLN A 100 -3.80 -14.34 -6.68
C GLN A 100 -2.67 -14.20 -5.63
N GLU A 101 -1.52 -14.80 -5.84
CA GLU A 101 -0.37 -14.70 -4.95
C GLU A 101 0.32 -13.34 -5.11
N PHE A 102 0.90 -12.85 -4.00
CA PHE A 102 1.76 -11.68 -4.07
C PHE A 102 2.99 -11.98 -4.94
N ARG A 103 3.29 -11.06 -5.84
CA ARG A 103 4.49 -11.08 -6.68
C ARG A 103 5.07 -9.68 -6.77
N ALA A 104 6.38 -9.60 -6.77
CA ALA A 104 7.13 -8.39 -7.08
C ALA A 104 8.21 -8.73 -8.10
N GLU A 105 8.29 -7.93 -9.15
CA GLU A 105 9.34 -8.00 -10.16
C GLU A 105 10.08 -6.67 -10.17
N VAL A 106 11.41 -6.71 -10.18
CA VAL A 106 12.27 -5.52 -10.14
C VAL A 106 13.23 -5.58 -11.32
N ALA A 107 13.25 -4.50 -12.10
CA ALA A 107 14.12 -4.39 -13.27
C ALA A 107 14.75 -3.00 -13.35
N GLU A 108 15.77 -2.85 -14.20
CA GLU A 108 16.16 -1.55 -14.70
C GLU A 108 14.99 -0.92 -15.45
N VAL A 109 14.91 0.41 -15.46
CA VAL A 109 13.79 1.10 -16.11
C VAL A 109 13.93 0.99 -17.63
N PRO A 110 12.97 0.34 -18.33
CA PRO A 110 13.00 0.30 -19.81
C PRO A 110 12.83 1.70 -20.40
N ASP A 111 13.39 1.94 -21.57
CA ASP A 111 13.36 3.25 -22.24
C ASP A 111 11.93 3.76 -22.49
N ASP A 112 11.01 2.88 -22.85
CA ASP A 112 9.60 3.23 -23.08
C ASP A 112 8.86 3.55 -21.76
N VAL A 113 9.22 2.90 -20.67
CA VAL A 113 8.70 3.19 -19.33
C VAL A 113 9.24 4.54 -18.85
N LEU A 114 10.52 4.80 -19.03
CA LEU A 114 11.14 6.07 -18.68
C LEU A 114 10.52 7.23 -19.48
N ALA A 115 10.31 7.04 -20.78
CA ALA A 115 9.78 8.06 -21.67
C ALA A 115 8.34 8.49 -21.33
N ARG A 116 7.54 7.61 -20.72
CA ARG A 116 6.18 7.94 -20.24
C ARG A 116 6.13 8.35 -18.77
N SER A 117 7.28 8.38 -18.08
CA SER A 117 7.38 8.86 -16.70
C SER A 117 7.65 10.35 -16.64
N THR A 118 7.55 10.92 -15.44
CA THR A 118 7.90 12.33 -15.19
C THR A 118 9.41 12.57 -15.10
N TRP A 119 10.25 11.54 -15.29
CA TRP A 119 11.69 11.70 -15.17
C TRP A 119 12.28 12.60 -16.27
N ARG A 120 13.20 13.44 -15.88
CA ARG A 120 14.02 14.30 -16.76
C ARG A 120 15.36 14.54 -16.10
N ALA A 121 16.34 15.03 -16.87
CA ALA A 121 17.72 15.17 -16.41
C ALA A 121 17.90 16.11 -15.18
N GLU A 122 16.95 17.01 -14.94
CA GLU A 122 16.96 17.93 -13.80
C GLU A 122 16.42 17.29 -12.50
N CYS A 123 15.87 16.08 -12.58
CA CYS A 123 15.39 15.37 -11.40
C CYS A 123 16.54 15.04 -10.44
N PRO A 124 16.30 15.03 -9.12
CA PRO A 124 17.36 14.86 -8.13
C PRO A 124 17.93 13.43 -8.11
N VAL A 125 17.23 12.46 -8.69
CA VAL A 125 17.68 11.06 -8.80
C VAL A 125 18.09 10.78 -10.23
N PRO A 126 19.30 10.25 -10.48
CA PRO A 126 19.72 9.84 -11.81
C PRO A 126 18.95 8.60 -12.28
N GLN A 127 18.78 8.47 -13.60
CA GLN A 127 18.00 7.38 -14.21
C GLN A 127 18.49 5.99 -13.77
N GLU A 128 19.79 5.79 -13.75
CA GLU A 128 20.44 4.52 -13.41
C GLU A 128 20.22 4.08 -11.96
N GLU A 129 19.83 4.99 -11.09
CA GLU A 129 19.43 4.67 -9.71
C GLU A 129 17.95 4.31 -9.57
N LEU A 130 17.13 4.54 -10.61
CA LEU A 130 15.73 4.12 -10.61
C LEU A 130 15.59 2.64 -10.96
N ARG A 131 14.52 2.04 -10.44
CA ARG A 131 14.06 0.69 -10.76
C ARG A 131 12.59 0.73 -11.15
N TRP A 132 12.24 -0.06 -12.15
CA TRP A 132 10.86 -0.36 -12.47
C TRP A 132 10.42 -1.56 -11.64
N VAL A 133 9.38 -1.35 -10.84
CA VAL A 133 8.89 -2.34 -9.89
C VAL A 133 7.45 -2.67 -10.24
N LEU A 134 7.18 -3.92 -10.54
CA LEU A 134 5.85 -4.46 -10.71
C LEU A 134 5.44 -5.16 -9.43
N VAL A 135 4.24 -4.89 -8.92
CA VAL A 135 3.69 -5.58 -7.75
C VAL A 135 2.24 -5.98 -7.99
N THR A 136 1.84 -7.11 -7.43
CA THR A 136 0.43 -7.49 -7.44
C THR A 136 -0.29 -6.88 -6.25
N PHE A 137 -1.55 -6.47 -6.45
CA PHE A 137 -2.38 -5.85 -5.41
C PHE A 137 -3.85 -6.25 -5.58
N TRP A 138 -4.62 -6.22 -4.48
CA TRP A 138 -6.06 -6.44 -4.52
C TRP A 138 -6.78 -5.18 -4.98
N GLY A 139 -7.68 -5.30 -5.95
CA GLY A 139 -8.62 -4.26 -6.36
C GLY A 139 -9.86 -4.19 -5.44
N PHE A 140 -10.65 -3.13 -5.61
CA PHE A 140 -11.96 -3.02 -4.95
C PHE A 140 -12.99 -4.01 -5.49
N ASP A 141 -12.75 -4.58 -6.67
CA ASP A 141 -13.53 -5.66 -7.28
C ASP A 141 -13.25 -7.05 -6.66
N GLY A 142 -12.24 -7.13 -5.78
CA GLY A 142 -11.83 -8.37 -5.14
C GLY A 142 -10.95 -9.27 -5.99
N GLU A 143 -10.50 -8.78 -7.15
CA GLU A 143 -9.55 -9.43 -8.01
C GLU A 143 -8.12 -8.91 -7.76
N VAL A 144 -7.12 -9.64 -8.26
CA VAL A 144 -5.71 -9.24 -8.14
C VAL A 144 -5.24 -8.65 -9.47
N HIS A 145 -4.66 -7.47 -9.38
CA HIS A 145 -4.13 -6.68 -10.50
C HIS A 145 -2.61 -6.60 -10.44
N THR A 146 -2.01 -6.14 -11.54
CA THR A 146 -0.58 -5.77 -11.59
C THR A 146 -0.45 -4.26 -11.64
N GLY A 147 0.25 -3.69 -10.67
CA GLY A 147 0.63 -2.29 -10.65
C GLY A 147 2.10 -2.08 -10.98
N GLU A 148 2.44 -0.84 -11.31
CA GLU A 148 3.81 -0.44 -11.60
C GLU A 148 4.22 0.82 -10.86
N LEU A 149 5.45 0.83 -10.40
CA LEU A 149 6.06 1.95 -9.70
C LEU A 149 7.47 2.20 -10.23
N LEU A 150 7.92 3.45 -10.18
CA LEU A 150 9.33 3.79 -10.28
C LEU A 150 9.84 4.14 -8.89
N LEU A 151 10.93 3.52 -8.47
CA LEU A 151 11.53 3.69 -7.16
C LEU A 151 13.03 3.84 -7.28
N ARG A 152 13.65 4.57 -6.38
CA ARG A 152 15.10 4.50 -6.21
C ARG A 152 15.49 3.10 -5.72
N ALA A 153 16.63 2.61 -6.16
CA ALA A 153 17.06 1.23 -5.88
C ALA A 153 17.10 0.89 -4.39
N ASP A 154 17.48 1.85 -3.54
CA ASP A 154 17.55 1.66 -2.08
C ASP A 154 16.18 1.70 -1.37
N ALA A 155 15.12 2.07 -2.09
CA ALA A 155 13.74 2.11 -1.59
C ALA A 155 12.95 0.82 -1.87
N VAL A 156 13.45 -0.01 -2.80
CA VAL A 156 12.69 -1.15 -3.36
C VAL A 156 12.27 -2.15 -2.30
N ASP A 157 13.21 -2.60 -1.46
CA ASP A 157 12.93 -3.66 -0.48
C ASP A 157 11.85 -3.26 0.52
N ALA A 158 11.89 -2.01 1.00
CA ALA A 158 10.89 -1.50 1.94
C ALA A 158 9.51 -1.38 1.29
N VAL A 159 9.44 -0.93 0.04
CA VAL A 159 8.17 -0.81 -0.69
C VAL A 159 7.59 -2.17 -1.03
N VAL A 160 8.42 -3.12 -1.46
CA VAL A 160 7.97 -4.51 -1.71
C VAL A 160 7.45 -5.15 -0.41
N ALA A 161 8.12 -4.96 0.73
CA ALA A 161 7.65 -5.45 2.02
C ALA A 161 6.30 -4.80 2.41
N GLY A 162 6.14 -3.50 2.17
CA GLY A 162 4.90 -2.78 2.40
C GLY A 162 3.73 -3.31 1.58
N PHE A 163 3.91 -3.48 0.27
CA PHE A 163 2.86 -4.02 -0.60
C PHE A 163 2.59 -5.52 -0.36
N SER A 164 3.58 -6.32 0.02
CA SER A 164 3.37 -7.71 0.48
C SER A 164 2.43 -7.74 1.67
N HIS A 165 2.68 -6.88 2.66
CA HIS A 165 1.83 -6.77 3.84
C HIS A 165 0.40 -6.32 3.51
N LEU A 166 0.22 -5.31 2.65
CA LEU A 166 -1.09 -4.88 2.17
C LEU A 166 -1.82 -6.02 1.42
N HIS A 167 -1.09 -6.76 0.59
CA HIS A 167 -1.65 -7.90 -0.15
C HIS A 167 -2.13 -9.03 0.79
N GLU A 168 -1.35 -9.39 1.81
CA GLU A 168 -1.73 -10.38 2.82
C GLU A 168 -3.03 -9.99 3.56
N ARG A 169 -3.22 -8.68 3.80
CA ARG A 169 -4.41 -8.11 4.43
C ARG A 169 -5.58 -7.94 3.46
N ARG A 170 -5.41 -8.24 2.19
CA ARG A 170 -6.37 -7.97 1.12
C ARG A 170 -6.81 -6.50 1.09
N PHE A 171 -5.87 -5.59 1.36
CA PHE A 171 -6.13 -4.16 1.34
C PHE A 171 -6.40 -3.71 -0.11
N PRO A 172 -7.57 -3.10 -0.40
CA PRO A 172 -7.92 -2.76 -1.77
C PRO A 172 -7.23 -1.47 -2.22
N ILE A 173 -6.68 -1.50 -3.41
CA ILE A 173 -6.10 -0.35 -4.11
C ILE A 173 -6.91 -0.12 -5.39
N GLU A 174 -7.27 1.15 -5.67
CA GLU A 174 -8.11 1.46 -6.82
C GLU A 174 -7.31 1.47 -8.13
N GLU A 175 -6.11 2.02 -8.08
CA GLU A 175 -5.27 2.20 -9.27
C GLU A 175 -3.80 2.26 -8.84
N MET A 176 -2.90 1.69 -9.64
CA MET A 176 -1.46 1.78 -9.40
C MET A 176 -0.72 1.83 -10.72
N ARG A 177 -0.28 3.03 -11.09
CA ARG A 177 0.47 3.28 -12.33
C ARG A 177 1.47 4.42 -12.19
N ILE A 178 2.40 4.50 -13.12
CA ILE A 178 3.32 5.63 -13.25
C ILE A 178 2.54 6.89 -13.61
N VAL A 179 2.95 8.03 -13.03
CA VAL A 179 2.43 9.36 -13.39
C VAL A 179 3.12 9.82 -14.68
N GLU A 180 2.32 10.24 -15.65
CA GLU A 180 2.78 10.73 -16.94
C GLU A 180 3.08 12.24 -16.91
N PRO A 181 3.95 12.76 -17.81
CA PRO A 181 4.37 14.17 -17.80
C PRO A 181 3.22 15.16 -17.92
N TRP A 182 2.17 14.84 -18.71
CA TRP A 182 1.01 15.71 -18.90
C TRP A 182 0.18 15.91 -17.64
N GLU A 183 0.25 14.96 -16.69
CA GLU A 183 -0.49 15.03 -15.41
C GLU A 183 0.07 16.11 -14.47
N LEU A 184 1.35 16.49 -14.64
CA LEU A 184 1.96 17.53 -13.80
C LEU A 184 1.33 18.92 -14.02
N ASP A 185 0.89 19.18 -15.23
CA ASP A 185 0.30 20.46 -15.65
C ASP A 185 -1.22 20.36 -15.88
N ALA A 186 -1.82 19.19 -15.62
CA ALA A 186 -3.24 18.98 -15.79
C ALA A 186 -4.04 19.83 -14.78
N PRO A 187 -5.16 20.42 -15.22
CA PRO A 187 -6.05 21.11 -14.31
C PRO A 187 -6.54 20.16 -13.20
N PRO A 188 -6.62 20.62 -11.94
CA PRO A 188 -7.03 19.77 -10.83
C PRO A 188 -8.47 19.30 -10.96
N THR A 189 -8.69 18.01 -10.85
CA THR A 189 -10.05 17.40 -10.82
C THR A 189 -10.49 17.05 -9.40
N GLY A 190 -9.55 16.99 -8.47
CA GLY A 190 -9.79 16.74 -7.05
C GLY A 190 -10.22 15.31 -6.71
N ASP A 191 -10.19 14.40 -7.68
CA ASP A 191 -10.70 13.04 -7.56
C ASP A 191 -9.66 11.96 -7.90
N GLY A 192 -8.40 12.33 -8.16
CA GLY A 192 -7.32 11.40 -8.47
C GLY A 192 -7.03 10.43 -7.32
N ASN A 193 -6.97 9.13 -7.63
CA ASN A 193 -6.77 8.09 -6.62
C ASN A 193 -5.67 7.08 -7.00
N ASN A 194 -4.75 7.50 -7.87
CA ASN A 194 -3.64 6.66 -8.31
C ASN A 194 -2.62 6.47 -7.20
N THR A 195 -2.36 5.21 -6.83
CA THR A 195 -1.24 4.83 -5.98
C THR A 195 0.04 4.96 -6.80
N THR A 196 0.98 5.79 -6.34
CA THR A 196 2.17 6.11 -7.12
C THR A 196 3.40 6.40 -6.24
N ALA A 197 4.59 6.27 -6.82
CA ALA A 197 5.84 6.53 -6.12
C ALA A 197 6.59 7.73 -6.72
N PHE A 198 7.31 7.54 -7.82
CA PHE A 198 8.13 8.58 -8.41
C PHE A 198 7.31 9.65 -9.14
N VAL A 199 7.49 10.89 -8.74
CA VAL A 199 6.96 12.08 -9.43
C VAL A 199 8.01 13.20 -9.37
N CYS A 200 8.61 13.55 -10.50
CA CYS A 200 9.67 14.58 -10.56
C CYS A 200 9.10 15.99 -10.48
N ARG A 201 8.77 16.42 -9.29
CA ARG A 201 8.30 17.78 -9.00
C ARG A 201 8.79 18.26 -7.64
N PRO A 202 8.87 19.58 -7.41
CA PRO A 202 9.01 20.13 -6.08
C PRO A 202 7.79 19.84 -5.22
N THR A 203 7.96 19.91 -3.91
CA THR A 203 6.84 19.97 -2.97
C THR A 203 5.95 21.16 -3.30
N ARG A 204 4.61 20.98 -3.26
CA ARG A 204 3.65 22.02 -3.63
C ARG A 204 3.91 23.31 -2.84
N GLY A 205 4.03 24.44 -3.54
CA GLY A 205 4.32 25.75 -2.94
C GLY A 205 5.77 25.95 -2.46
N SER A 206 6.70 25.12 -2.90
CA SER A 206 8.13 25.15 -2.53
C SER A 206 9.02 24.97 -3.78
N THR A 207 10.30 25.28 -3.62
CA THR A 207 11.35 24.95 -4.60
C THR A 207 12.14 23.71 -4.19
N THR A 208 11.85 23.12 -3.03
CA THR A 208 12.50 21.91 -2.53
C THR A 208 11.91 20.69 -3.22
N TRP A 209 12.75 19.78 -3.69
CA TRP A 209 12.31 18.52 -4.27
C TRP A 209 11.48 17.70 -3.27
N SER A 210 10.38 17.12 -3.76
CA SER A 210 9.58 16.16 -3.01
C SER A 210 10.34 14.84 -2.82
N GLU A 211 10.04 14.08 -1.77
CA GLU A 211 10.53 12.70 -1.60
C GLU A 211 10.11 11.78 -2.75
N HIS A 212 8.97 12.07 -3.39
CA HIS A 212 8.58 11.40 -4.63
C HIS A 212 9.58 11.65 -5.76
N ALA A 213 10.15 12.86 -5.86
CA ALA A 213 11.18 13.15 -6.86
C ALA A 213 12.51 12.44 -6.56
N GLN A 214 12.73 11.98 -5.34
CA GLN A 214 13.85 11.13 -4.94
C GLN A 214 13.59 9.64 -5.20
N GLY A 215 12.37 9.25 -5.57
CA GLY A 215 11.95 7.85 -5.69
C GLY A 215 11.87 7.11 -4.34
N ARG A 216 11.63 7.84 -3.23
CA ARG A 216 11.68 7.35 -1.84
C ARG A 216 10.39 7.59 -1.06
N ALA A 217 9.28 7.79 -1.76
CA ALA A 217 7.95 7.92 -1.18
C ALA A 217 6.92 7.20 -2.04
N VAL A 218 5.81 6.81 -1.42
CA VAL A 218 4.63 6.24 -2.07
C VAL A 218 3.39 6.90 -1.50
N ASP A 219 2.48 7.33 -2.37
CA ASP A 219 1.13 7.72 -1.99
C ASP A 219 0.16 6.59 -2.34
N ILE A 220 -0.66 6.17 -1.38
CA ILE A 220 -1.57 5.03 -1.51
C ILE A 220 -3.02 5.50 -1.44
N ASN A 221 -3.83 5.24 -2.48
CA ASN A 221 -5.24 5.63 -2.55
C ASN A 221 -5.49 7.06 -2.08
N PRO A 222 -5.00 8.11 -2.76
CA PRO A 222 -5.03 9.49 -2.26
C PRO A 222 -6.39 10.00 -1.80
N VAL A 223 -7.49 9.64 -2.47
CA VAL A 223 -8.84 10.06 -2.05
C VAL A 223 -9.26 9.39 -0.76
N HIS A 224 -8.94 8.10 -0.58
CA HIS A 224 -9.24 7.40 0.68
C HIS A 224 -8.33 7.84 1.83
N ASN A 225 -7.18 8.42 1.51
CA ASN A 225 -6.13 8.77 2.45
C ASN A 225 -5.64 10.20 2.24
N PRO A 226 -6.51 11.22 2.39
CA PRO A 226 -6.18 12.57 2.00
C PRO A 226 -5.08 13.19 2.86
N TYR A 227 -4.36 14.14 2.25
CA TYR A 227 -3.60 15.15 2.97
C TYR A 227 -4.56 16.15 3.61
N VAL A 228 -4.34 16.48 4.89
CA VAL A 228 -5.19 17.41 5.66
C VAL A 228 -4.31 18.41 6.43
N LYS A 229 -4.54 19.72 6.20
CA LYS A 229 -3.89 20.79 6.96
C LYS A 229 -4.86 21.95 7.11
N GLY A 230 -5.46 22.11 8.29
CA GLY A 230 -6.54 23.08 8.50
C GLY A 230 -7.68 22.82 7.52
N ASP A 231 -8.04 23.81 6.72
CA ASP A 231 -9.11 23.73 5.72
C ASP A 231 -8.65 23.12 4.36
N VAL A 232 -7.35 22.81 4.23
CA VAL A 232 -6.81 22.20 3.01
C VAL A 232 -6.97 20.71 3.08
N VAL A 233 -7.67 20.15 2.10
CA VAL A 233 -7.82 18.70 1.87
C VAL A 233 -7.38 18.40 0.43
N LEU A 234 -6.47 17.44 0.26
CA LEU A 234 -6.00 17.00 -1.05
C LEU A 234 -6.05 15.46 -1.15
N PRO A 235 -6.65 14.89 -2.19
CA PRO A 235 -7.39 15.57 -3.29
C PRO A 235 -8.61 16.34 -2.77
N GLU A 236 -9.01 17.38 -3.48
CA GLU A 236 -9.98 18.37 -3.00
C GLU A 236 -11.40 17.81 -2.80
N LEU A 237 -11.74 16.70 -3.47
CA LEU A 237 -13.03 15.99 -3.31
C LEU A 237 -12.99 14.88 -2.25
N ALA A 238 -11.91 14.77 -1.47
CA ALA A 238 -11.74 13.70 -0.48
C ALA A 238 -12.30 14.05 0.92
N THR A 239 -13.16 15.06 1.06
CA THR A 239 -13.63 15.54 2.37
C THR A 239 -14.40 14.50 3.18
N ALA A 240 -15.06 13.52 2.54
CA ALA A 240 -15.73 12.42 3.24
C ALA A 240 -14.76 11.43 3.90
N TYR A 241 -13.47 11.51 3.60
CA TYR A 241 -12.43 10.63 4.11
C TYR A 241 -11.51 11.29 5.17
N VAL A 242 -11.80 12.53 5.54
CA VAL A 242 -11.09 13.27 6.59
C VAL A 242 -11.38 12.70 7.97
N ASP A 243 -12.64 12.32 8.21
CA ASP A 243 -13.03 11.65 9.46
C ASP A 243 -12.51 10.20 9.45
N ARG A 244 -11.59 9.91 10.38
CA ARG A 244 -10.95 8.59 10.55
C ARG A 244 -11.60 7.76 11.66
N THR A 245 -12.75 8.16 12.18
CA THR A 245 -13.52 7.37 13.18
C THR A 245 -14.37 6.29 12.54
N ASP A 246 -14.78 6.48 11.27
CA ASP A 246 -15.51 5.52 10.44
C ASP A 246 -14.64 5.09 9.26
N LEU A 247 -13.86 4.04 9.47
CA LEU A 247 -12.91 3.52 8.47
C LEU A 247 -13.65 2.72 7.40
N ARG A 248 -13.38 3.06 6.14
CA ARG A 248 -13.87 2.36 4.95
C ARG A 248 -12.75 1.59 4.27
N PRO A 249 -13.07 0.57 3.45
CA PRO A 249 -12.07 -0.13 2.64
C PRO A 249 -11.21 0.86 1.84
N GLY A 250 -9.90 0.64 1.79
CA GLY A 250 -8.94 1.52 1.12
C GLY A 250 -8.40 2.67 1.97
N MET A 251 -8.94 2.89 3.18
CA MET A 251 -8.39 3.85 4.16
C MET A 251 -7.30 3.17 4.98
N LEU A 252 -6.08 3.71 4.95
CA LEU A 252 -4.91 3.19 5.66
C LEU A 252 -5.03 3.40 7.18
N THR A 253 -4.59 2.40 7.92
CA THR A 253 -4.39 2.44 9.37
C THR A 253 -2.91 2.20 9.70
N ALA A 254 -2.52 2.37 10.96
CA ALA A 254 -1.18 2.02 11.42
C ALA A 254 -0.82 0.54 11.15
N ASP A 255 -1.84 -0.35 11.26
CA ASP A 255 -1.65 -1.77 10.98
C ASP A 255 -1.45 -2.05 9.48
N ASP A 256 -2.08 -1.29 8.59
CA ASP A 256 -1.92 -1.46 7.15
C ASP A 256 -0.54 -1.02 6.68
N VAL A 257 0.01 0.04 7.25
CA VAL A 257 1.35 0.53 6.89
C VAL A 257 2.48 -0.20 7.64
N ALA A 258 2.18 -1.21 8.46
CA ALA A 258 3.19 -1.92 9.29
C ALA A 258 4.32 -2.55 8.47
N GLY A 259 4.06 -2.98 7.23
CA GLY A 259 5.10 -3.49 6.34
C GLY A 259 6.12 -2.43 5.95
N PHE A 260 5.69 -1.19 5.70
CA PHE A 260 6.58 -0.05 5.41
C PHE A 260 7.31 0.43 6.67
N THR A 261 6.58 0.62 7.78
CA THR A 261 7.18 1.14 9.02
C THR A 261 8.11 0.13 9.67
N GLY A 262 7.85 -1.17 9.55
CA GLY A 262 8.74 -2.25 9.96
C GLY A 262 10.05 -2.29 9.16
N ALA A 263 10.04 -1.79 7.92
CA ALA A 263 11.23 -1.60 7.09
C ALA A 263 11.92 -0.23 7.33
N GLY A 264 11.48 0.54 8.33
CA GLY A 264 12.10 1.80 8.74
C GLY A 264 11.54 3.05 8.06
N TRP A 265 10.45 2.94 7.27
CA TRP A 265 9.79 4.09 6.66
C TRP A 265 8.84 4.78 7.65
N GLY A 266 8.56 6.06 7.42
CA GLY A 266 7.56 6.79 8.18
C GLY A 266 6.23 6.89 7.44
N TRP A 267 5.15 7.12 8.19
CA TRP A 267 3.80 7.35 7.66
C TRP A 267 3.29 8.73 8.06
N GLY A 268 2.82 9.51 7.09
CA GLY A 268 2.30 10.86 7.29
C GLY A 268 1.01 10.94 8.11
N GLY A 269 0.30 9.82 8.29
CA GLY A 269 -0.83 9.72 9.22
C GLY A 269 -0.45 9.91 10.71
N HIS A 270 0.83 9.79 11.04
CA HIS A 270 1.37 10.04 12.40
C HIS A 270 1.86 11.48 12.62
N TRP A 271 1.85 12.34 11.59
CA TRP A 271 2.32 13.71 11.75
C TRP A 271 1.36 14.55 12.59
N ARG A 272 1.88 15.57 13.28
CA ARG A 272 1.09 16.33 14.27
C ARG A 272 0.58 17.67 13.77
N SER A 273 1.34 18.37 12.94
CA SER A 273 1.01 19.72 12.44
C SER A 273 0.11 19.70 11.21
N LEU A 274 0.08 18.60 10.54
CA LEU A 274 -0.75 18.21 9.40
C LEU A 274 -0.81 16.69 9.38
N GLN A 275 -1.68 16.11 8.60
CA GLN A 275 -1.72 14.67 8.36
C GLN A 275 -1.70 14.42 6.86
N ASP A 276 -0.88 13.48 6.44
CA ASP A 276 -0.81 13.01 5.05
C ASP A 276 -1.02 11.50 5.05
N HIS A 277 -2.28 11.12 5.05
CA HIS A 277 -2.65 9.73 5.25
C HIS A 277 -2.23 8.82 4.10
N MET A 278 -2.08 9.35 2.87
CA MET A 278 -1.62 8.56 1.72
C MET A 278 -0.12 8.27 1.77
N HIS A 279 0.66 9.16 2.40
CA HIS A 279 2.09 9.26 2.23
C HIS A 279 2.89 8.35 3.17
N VAL A 280 3.69 7.46 2.59
CA VAL A 280 4.76 6.73 3.28
C VAL A 280 6.09 7.06 2.63
N SER A 281 7.13 7.32 3.42
CA SER A 281 8.43 7.75 2.91
C SER A 281 9.61 7.26 3.73
N ALA A 282 10.78 7.16 3.09
CA ALA A 282 12.00 6.66 3.70
C ALA A 282 12.53 7.58 4.82
N ASP A 283 12.32 8.90 4.72
CA ASP A 283 12.74 9.86 5.73
C ASP A 283 11.66 10.20 6.77
N GLY A 284 10.44 9.68 6.59
CA GLY A 284 9.30 9.89 7.49
C GLY A 284 8.70 11.29 7.39
N ARG A 285 8.98 12.04 6.32
CA ARG A 285 8.54 13.42 6.08
C ARG A 285 7.85 13.59 4.75
#